data_3adadb61bd61bd59af60cf471bc0acac
#
_entry.id   3adadb61bd61bd59af60cf471bc0acac
#
_cell.length_a   1.000
_cell.length_b   1.000
_cell.length_c   1.000
_cell.angle_alpha   90.00
_cell.angle_beta   90.00
_cell.angle_gamma   90.00
#
_symmetry.space_group_name_H-M   'P 1'
#
loop_
_entity.id
_entity.type
_entity.pdbx_description
1 polymer ?
#
loop_
_entity_poly.entity_id
_entity_poly.type
_entity_poly.pdbx_seq_one_letter_code
_entity_poly.pdbx_strand_id
1 'polypeptide(L)'
;MLDSTKLDSTKLDSTKYKTKNYLHFDYRVKIENVESYVTDHSKIGNHSFLPLIRYVSSFEKRIEEKNPEFDNRPIKTKDRVIMYAGHMDNFIYKYYAEVLNKDFYNKFCMEKGIDDCVSAYRNNKVGKSNIDFAAEIINQMVNYKEAYILVGDFTNYFDKIN
;
A
#
# COMPACT_ATOMS: atom_id res chain seq x y z
N MET A 1 2.60 -5.97 28.23
CA MET A 1 4.03 -5.65 28.13
C MET A 1 4.53 -6.22 26.84
N LEU A 2 4.73 -5.38 25.82
CA LEU A 2 5.33 -5.80 24.55
C LEU A 2 6.84 -5.95 24.80
N ASP A 3 7.29 -7.17 24.69
CA ASP A 3 8.70 -7.54 24.83
C ASP A 3 9.50 -6.77 23.78
N SER A 4 10.47 -5.98 24.26
CA SER A 4 11.39 -5.20 23.42
C SER A 4 12.44 -6.13 22.80
N THR A 5 11.96 -7.10 21.99
CA THR A 5 12.84 -7.93 21.18
C THR A 5 13.57 -7.05 20.18
N LYS A 6 14.88 -6.94 20.38
CA LYS A 6 15.87 -6.39 19.47
C LYS A 6 15.47 -6.73 18.02
N LEU A 7 14.94 -5.73 17.29
CA LEU A 7 14.96 -5.83 15.84
C LEU A 7 16.43 -5.94 15.43
N ASP A 8 16.73 -7.07 14.83
CA ASP A 8 18.03 -7.40 14.28
C ASP A 8 18.51 -6.22 13.43
N SER A 9 19.70 -5.71 13.70
CA SER A 9 20.30 -4.53 13.07
C SER A 9 20.74 -4.84 11.62
N THR A 10 19.83 -5.44 10.84
CA THR A 10 20.01 -5.64 9.41
C THR A 10 19.86 -4.30 8.71
N LYS A 11 20.96 -3.84 8.13
CA LYS A 11 21.03 -2.63 7.31
C LYS A 11 19.87 -2.60 6.29
N LEU A 12 19.15 -1.48 6.24
CA LEU A 12 18.03 -1.32 5.31
C LEU A 12 18.51 -1.39 3.86
N ASP A 13 17.76 -2.10 3.03
CA ASP A 13 18.09 -2.26 1.62
C ASP A 13 17.87 -0.95 0.85
N SER A 14 18.95 -0.25 0.52
CA SER A 14 18.91 1.02 -0.20
C SER A 14 18.22 0.92 -1.58
N THR A 15 18.14 -0.26 -2.17
CA THR A 15 17.42 -0.46 -3.44
C THR A 15 15.92 -0.31 -3.27
N LYS A 16 15.40 -0.64 -2.09
CA LYS A 16 14.00 -0.49 -1.70
C LYS A 16 13.69 0.91 -1.19
N TYR A 17 14.63 1.54 -0.46
CA TYR A 17 14.48 2.87 0.15
C TYR A 17 15.02 3.96 -0.75
N LYS A 18 14.35 4.20 -1.88
CA LYS A 18 14.76 5.23 -2.84
C LYS A 18 14.23 6.60 -2.44
N THR A 19 15.09 7.61 -2.50
CA THR A 19 14.70 9.02 -2.36
C THR A 19 13.68 9.39 -3.45
N LYS A 20 12.62 10.08 -3.08
CA LYS A 20 11.59 10.54 -4.02
C LYS A 20 12.06 11.78 -4.78
N ASN A 21 11.56 11.95 -6.02
CA ASN A 21 11.97 13.04 -6.92
C ASN A 21 11.06 14.27 -6.87
N TYR A 22 9.98 14.25 -6.07
CA TYR A 22 9.13 15.43 -5.91
C TYR A 22 9.78 16.48 -5.00
N LEU A 23 9.31 17.71 -5.07
CA LEU A 23 9.72 18.80 -4.19
C LEU A 23 8.90 18.76 -2.90
N HIS A 24 9.56 19.03 -1.78
CA HIS A 24 8.95 19.21 -0.47
C HIS A 24 9.69 20.29 0.32
N PHE A 25 9.23 20.62 1.53
CA PHE A 25 9.84 21.64 2.39
C PHE A 25 11.18 21.22 2.98
N ASP A 26 11.45 19.92 3.04
CA ASP A 26 12.71 19.36 3.52
C ASP A 26 13.70 19.05 2.37
N TYR A 27 14.95 18.85 2.76
CA TYR A 27 15.99 18.44 1.81
C TYR A 27 15.87 16.95 1.48
N ARG A 28 16.23 16.62 0.25
CA ARG A 28 16.35 15.21 -0.16
C ARG A 28 17.47 14.54 0.62
N VAL A 29 17.15 13.46 1.27
CA VAL A 29 18.09 12.65 2.04
C VAL A 29 18.19 11.23 1.45
N LYS A 30 19.33 10.58 1.65
CA LYS A 30 19.50 9.17 1.33
C LYS A 30 19.27 8.33 2.58
N ILE A 31 18.75 7.11 2.41
CA ILE A 31 18.46 6.24 3.56
C ILE A 31 19.70 5.95 4.39
N GLU A 32 20.86 5.80 3.75
CA GLU A 32 22.12 5.48 4.43
C GLU A 32 22.51 6.53 5.48
N ASN A 33 22.09 7.79 5.28
CA ASN A 33 22.40 8.90 6.19
C ASN A 33 21.42 9.01 7.37
N VAL A 34 20.26 8.38 7.27
CA VAL A 34 19.15 8.56 8.23
C VAL A 34 18.62 7.22 8.79
N GLU A 35 19.19 6.11 8.38
CA GLU A 35 18.78 4.77 8.78
C GLU A 35 18.71 4.62 10.30
N SER A 36 19.76 5.01 11.01
CA SER A 36 19.82 4.95 12.47
C SER A 36 18.77 5.81 13.18
N TYR A 37 18.24 6.82 12.50
CA TYR A 37 17.13 7.62 13.00
C TYR A 37 15.81 6.94 12.72
N VAL A 38 15.59 6.48 11.49
CA VAL A 38 14.34 5.87 11.02
C VAL A 38 14.01 4.58 11.79
N THR A 39 15.04 3.83 12.20
CA THR A 39 14.89 2.57 12.94
C THR A 39 14.81 2.75 14.46
N ASP A 40 15.04 3.95 14.96
CA ASP A 40 15.04 4.24 16.40
C ASP A 40 13.64 4.65 16.87
N HIS A 41 12.92 3.75 17.50
CA HIS A 41 11.55 3.98 18.00
C HIS A 41 11.45 5.17 18.97
N SER A 42 12.49 5.41 19.79
CA SER A 42 12.49 6.52 20.75
C SER A 42 12.57 7.87 20.05
N LYS A 43 13.37 7.97 18.99
CA LYS A 43 13.45 9.17 18.15
C LYS A 43 12.17 9.40 17.38
N ILE A 44 11.62 8.34 16.80
CA ILE A 44 10.38 8.44 16.02
C ILE A 44 9.17 8.81 16.90
N GLY A 45 9.11 8.33 18.13
CA GLY A 45 8.05 8.72 19.07
C GLY A 45 8.00 10.22 19.37
N ASN A 46 9.10 10.95 19.15
CA ASN A 46 9.21 12.40 19.31
C ASN A 46 9.41 13.13 17.96
N HIS A 47 9.24 12.44 16.83
CA HIS A 47 9.44 13.02 15.52
C HIS A 47 8.29 13.97 15.14
N SER A 48 8.65 15.18 14.70
CA SER A 48 7.68 16.15 14.18
C SER A 48 7.54 15.97 12.68
N PHE A 49 6.44 15.37 12.26
CA PHE A 49 6.13 15.18 10.84
C PHE A 49 5.82 16.50 10.15
N LEU A 50 6.31 16.65 8.92
CA LEU A 50 6.00 17.79 8.09
C LEU A 50 4.58 17.71 7.51
N PRO A 51 3.95 18.86 7.21
CA PRO A 51 2.67 18.87 6.52
C PRO A 51 2.75 18.17 5.17
N LEU A 52 1.72 17.39 4.85
CA LEU A 52 1.62 16.73 3.55
C LEU A 52 1.29 17.74 2.45
N ILE A 53 1.96 17.65 1.30
CA ILE A 53 1.64 18.46 0.11
C ILE A 53 0.56 17.74 -0.69
N ARG A 54 -0.60 18.39 -0.84
CA ARG A 54 -1.73 17.87 -1.61
C ARG A 54 -1.51 18.08 -3.10
N TYR A 55 -1.66 17.01 -3.87
CA TYR A 55 -1.62 17.03 -5.32
C TYR A 55 -2.85 16.29 -5.88
N VAL A 56 -3.45 16.83 -6.94
CA VAL A 56 -4.56 16.16 -7.64
C VAL A 56 -4.04 15.63 -8.97
N SER A 57 -4.07 14.32 -9.12
CA SER A 57 -3.75 13.64 -10.37
C SER A 57 -5.04 13.32 -11.11
N SER A 58 -5.24 13.95 -12.27
CA SER A 58 -6.41 13.74 -13.12
C SER A 58 -6.04 12.82 -14.28
N PHE A 59 -6.88 11.84 -14.57
CA PHE A 59 -6.73 10.96 -15.72
C PHE A 59 -8.08 10.59 -16.32
N GLU A 60 -8.08 10.34 -17.60
CA GLU A 60 -9.27 9.95 -18.33
C GLU A 60 -9.52 8.43 -18.16
N LYS A 61 -10.75 8.08 -17.81
CA LYS A 61 -11.20 6.70 -17.72
C LYS A 61 -12.45 6.50 -18.59
N ARG A 62 -12.45 5.46 -19.41
CA ARG A 62 -13.68 5.00 -20.09
C ARG A 62 -14.60 4.36 -19.05
N ILE A 63 -15.86 4.79 -19.04
CA ILE A 63 -16.89 4.19 -18.17
C ILE A 63 -17.52 2.97 -18.83
N GLU A 64 -18.01 2.05 -18.01
CA GLU A 64 -18.58 0.77 -18.49
C GLU A 64 -19.95 0.92 -19.10
N GLU A 65 -20.70 1.96 -18.71
CA GLU A 65 -22.02 2.25 -19.29
C GLU A 65 -21.89 2.61 -20.76
N LYS A 66 -22.46 1.77 -21.62
CA LYS A 66 -22.60 2.07 -23.03
C LYS A 66 -23.67 3.15 -23.20
N ASN A 67 -23.34 4.22 -23.92
CA ASN A 67 -24.36 5.11 -24.40
C ASN A 67 -25.17 4.35 -25.49
N PRO A 68 -26.51 4.18 -25.37
CA PRO A 68 -27.30 3.46 -26.32
C PRO A 68 -27.34 4.12 -27.74
N GLU A 69 -27.00 5.41 -27.82
CA GLU A 69 -26.98 6.16 -29.08
C GLU A 69 -25.61 6.13 -29.79
N PHE A 70 -24.55 5.82 -29.09
CA PHE A 70 -23.19 5.78 -29.65
C PHE A 70 -22.51 4.50 -29.19
N ASP A 71 -21.94 3.73 -30.08
CA ASP A 71 -21.19 2.50 -29.77
C ASP A 71 -19.88 2.78 -29.02
N ASN A 72 -19.67 4.02 -28.59
CA ASN A 72 -18.49 4.49 -27.86
C ASN A 72 -18.78 4.60 -26.37
N ARG A 73 -17.88 4.04 -25.55
CA ARG A 73 -17.90 4.24 -24.09
C ARG A 73 -17.47 5.67 -23.75
N PRO A 74 -18.31 6.44 -23.05
CA PRO A 74 -17.94 7.80 -22.68
C PRO A 74 -16.68 7.83 -21.82
N ILE A 75 -15.91 8.90 -21.99
CA ILE A 75 -14.71 9.17 -21.21
C ILE A 75 -15.09 10.12 -20.08
N LYS A 76 -14.75 9.76 -18.85
CA LYS A 76 -14.86 10.62 -17.67
C LYS A 76 -13.48 10.89 -17.07
N THR A 77 -13.25 12.12 -16.67
CA THR A 77 -12.08 12.47 -15.87
C THR A 77 -12.26 11.93 -14.46
N LYS A 78 -11.24 11.21 -13.97
CA LYS A 78 -11.18 10.74 -12.60
C LYS A 78 -10.01 11.42 -11.88
N ASP A 79 -10.35 12.16 -10.84
CA ASP A 79 -9.39 12.83 -9.98
C ASP A 79 -8.99 11.92 -8.82
N ARG A 80 -7.69 11.88 -8.55
CA ARG A 80 -7.14 11.25 -7.36
C ARG A 80 -6.35 12.27 -6.56
N VAL A 81 -6.75 12.45 -5.33
CA VAL A 81 -5.98 13.24 -4.37
C VAL A 81 -4.82 12.39 -3.89
N ILE A 82 -3.60 12.91 -4.09
CA ILE A 82 -2.35 12.29 -3.64
C ILE A 82 -1.72 13.23 -2.63
N MET A 83 -1.16 12.68 -1.57
CA MET A 83 -0.43 13.43 -0.55
C MET A 83 1.05 13.06 -0.61
N TYR A 84 1.90 14.08 -0.72
CA TYR A 84 3.35 13.92 -0.66
C TYR A 84 3.85 14.20 0.75
N ALA A 85 4.51 13.24 1.34
CA ALA A 85 5.17 13.38 2.64
C ALA A 85 6.58 13.96 2.46
N GLY A 86 7.13 14.56 3.52
CA GLY A 86 8.53 14.93 3.59
C GLY A 86 9.46 13.77 3.24
N HIS A 87 10.66 14.06 2.73
CA HIS A 87 11.59 13.02 2.29
C HIS A 87 12.01 12.10 3.46
N MET A 88 12.25 12.72 4.62
CA MET A 88 12.54 11.98 5.85
C MET A 88 11.33 11.17 6.30
N ASP A 89 10.15 11.80 6.36
CA ASP A 89 8.88 11.19 6.78
C ASP A 89 8.52 10.00 5.90
N ASN A 90 8.81 10.08 4.60
CA ASN A 90 8.57 9.00 3.65
C ASN A 90 9.36 7.73 3.99
N PHE A 91 10.61 7.86 4.47
CA PHE A 91 11.39 6.72 4.92
C PHE A 91 10.81 6.13 6.21
N ILE A 92 10.35 6.98 7.14
CA ILE A 92 9.70 6.55 8.37
C ILE A 92 8.43 5.77 8.05
N TYR A 93 7.53 6.34 7.25
CA TYR A 93 6.29 5.65 6.85
C TYR A 93 6.57 4.31 6.17
N LYS A 94 7.56 4.27 5.28
CA LYS A 94 7.92 3.03 4.60
C LYS A 94 8.44 1.96 5.55
N TYR A 95 9.34 2.32 6.45
CA TYR A 95 9.90 1.41 7.44
C TYR A 95 8.81 0.82 8.32
N TYR A 96 7.96 1.66 8.90
CA TYR A 96 6.89 1.18 9.76
C TYR A 96 5.83 0.39 8.99
N ALA A 97 5.54 0.72 7.75
CA ALA A 97 4.68 -0.09 6.89
C ALA A 97 5.25 -1.50 6.66
N GLU A 98 6.56 -1.63 6.48
CA GLU A 98 7.23 -2.92 6.35
C GLU A 98 7.18 -3.73 7.66
N VAL A 99 7.43 -3.08 8.80
CA VAL A 99 7.31 -3.69 10.14
C VAL A 99 5.89 -4.19 10.40
N LEU A 100 4.88 -3.33 10.18
CA LEU A 100 3.48 -3.69 10.34
C LEU A 100 3.07 -4.85 9.43
N ASN A 101 3.54 -4.85 8.20
CA ASN A 101 3.24 -5.92 7.26
C ASN A 101 3.86 -7.24 7.67
N LYS A 102 5.17 -7.24 7.98
CA LYS A 102 5.93 -8.45 8.30
C LYS A 102 5.54 -9.03 9.66
N ASP A 103 5.52 -8.17 10.69
CA ASP A 103 5.45 -8.65 12.07
C ASP A 103 4.02 -8.78 12.62
N PHE A 104 3.07 -8.10 11.98
CA PHE A 104 1.66 -8.12 12.42
C PHE A 104 0.75 -8.70 11.34
N TYR A 105 0.65 -8.07 10.18
CA TYR A 105 -0.36 -8.43 9.18
C TYR A 105 -0.18 -9.84 8.60
N ASN A 106 1.03 -10.20 8.21
CA ASN A 106 1.30 -11.54 7.68
C ASN A 106 1.08 -12.62 8.74
N LYS A 107 1.54 -12.37 9.98
CA LYS A 107 1.32 -13.30 11.10
C LYS A 107 -0.17 -13.48 11.40
N PHE A 108 -0.90 -12.37 11.48
CA PHE A 108 -2.35 -12.40 11.68
C PHE A 108 -3.07 -13.24 10.62
N CYS A 109 -2.73 -13.05 9.34
CA CYS A 109 -3.34 -13.82 8.26
C CYS A 109 -3.05 -15.33 8.38
N MET A 110 -1.82 -15.70 8.76
CA MET A 110 -1.45 -17.09 8.99
C MET A 110 -2.19 -17.69 10.20
N GLU A 111 -2.19 -16.99 11.34
CA GLU A 111 -2.86 -17.43 12.56
C GLU A 111 -4.37 -17.59 12.41
N LYS A 112 -4.99 -16.75 11.57
CA LYS A 112 -6.43 -16.81 11.27
C LYS A 112 -6.78 -17.79 10.15
N GLY A 113 -5.80 -18.43 9.53
CA GLY A 113 -6.04 -19.36 8.42
C GLY A 113 -6.59 -18.72 7.16
N ILE A 114 -6.36 -17.41 6.99
CA ILE A 114 -6.82 -16.63 5.82
C ILE A 114 -5.68 -16.27 4.86
N ASP A 115 -4.48 -16.81 5.06
CA ASP A 115 -3.30 -16.48 4.26
C ASP A 115 -3.51 -16.74 2.77
N ASP A 116 -4.23 -17.80 2.40
CA ASP A 116 -4.44 -18.17 1.01
C ASP A 116 -5.44 -17.28 0.27
N CYS A 117 -6.43 -16.73 0.97
CA CYS A 117 -7.45 -15.88 0.35
C CYS A 117 -7.16 -14.39 0.42
N VAL A 118 -6.24 -13.94 1.27
CA VAL A 118 -5.84 -12.54 1.36
C VAL A 118 -4.69 -12.24 0.42
N SER A 119 -4.95 -11.48 -0.63
CA SER A 119 -3.95 -11.13 -1.66
C SER A 119 -3.41 -9.69 -1.55
N ALA A 120 -4.22 -8.75 -1.01
CA ALA A 120 -3.86 -7.34 -0.96
C ALA A 120 -2.76 -7.04 0.08
N TYR A 121 -1.83 -6.15 -0.28
CA TYR A 121 -0.74 -5.67 0.60
C TYR A 121 0.15 -6.76 1.20
N ARG A 122 0.31 -7.89 0.52
CA ARG A 122 1.09 -9.03 0.98
C ARG A 122 2.51 -8.98 0.41
N ASN A 123 3.51 -8.76 1.27
CA ASN A 123 4.92 -8.76 0.87
C ASN A 123 5.57 -10.16 0.89
N ASN A 124 4.90 -11.16 1.45
CA ASN A 124 5.34 -12.56 1.48
C ASN A 124 4.89 -13.38 0.25
N LYS A 125 4.05 -12.83 -0.61
CA LYS A 125 3.61 -13.45 -1.88
C LYS A 125 4.56 -13.05 -3.02
N VAL A 126 5.82 -13.45 -2.92
CA VAL A 126 6.88 -13.08 -3.88
C VAL A 126 6.55 -13.60 -5.28
N GLY A 127 6.76 -12.78 -6.30
CA GLY A 127 6.57 -13.13 -7.70
C GLY A 127 5.11 -13.11 -8.18
N LYS A 128 4.13 -12.80 -7.30
CA LYS A 128 2.73 -12.67 -7.69
C LYS A 128 2.33 -11.22 -7.90
N SER A 129 1.60 -10.97 -8.95
CA SER A 129 0.97 -9.68 -9.28
C SER A 129 -0.55 -9.76 -9.06
N ASN A 130 -1.24 -8.63 -9.18
CA ASN A 130 -2.71 -8.61 -9.13
C ASN A 130 -3.35 -9.48 -10.23
N ILE A 131 -2.67 -9.66 -11.36
CA ILE A 131 -3.14 -10.50 -12.47
C ILE A 131 -3.09 -11.97 -12.05
N ASP A 132 -2.02 -12.40 -11.38
CA ASP A 132 -1.88 -13.77 -10.92
C ASP A 132 -2.95 -14.14 -9.89
N PHE A 133 -3.22 -13.25 -8.93
CA PHE A 133 -4.31 -13.43 -7.96
C PHE A 133 -5.69 -13.50 -8.63
N ALA A 134 -5.95 -12.63 -9.62
CA ALA A 134 -7.21 -12.68 -10.36
C ALA A 134 -7.34 -13.99 -11.16
N ALA A 135 -6.27 -14.44 -11.80
CA ALA A 135 -6.25 -15.70 -12.54
C ALA A 135 -6.50 -16.92 -11.61
N GLU A 136 -5.92 -16.92 -10.41
CA GLU A 136 -6.17 -17.98 -9.43
C GLU A 136 -7.66 -18.07 -9.06
N ILE A 137 -8.32 -16.93 -8.81
CA ILE A 137 -9.74 -16.89 -8.49
C ILE A 137 -10.58 -17.39 -9.67
N ILE A 138 -10.28 -16.92 -10.89
CA ILE A 138 -11.00 -17.34 -12.10
C ILE A 138 -10.83 -18.85 -12.31
N ASN A 139 -9.63 -19.38 -12.16
CA ASN A 139 -9.36 -20.81 -12.30
C ASN A 139 -10.11 -21.65 -11.26
N GLN A 140 -10.27 -21.14 -10.04
CA GLN A 140 -11.10 -21.80 -9.04
C GLN A 140 -12.58 -21.82 -9.45
N MET A 141 -13.10 -20.70 -9.98
CA MET A 141 -14.50 -20.61 -10.41
C MET A 141 -14.83 -21.61 -11.53
N VAL A 142 -13.92 -21.83 -12.47
CA VAL A 142 -14.12 -22.76 -13.62
C VAL A 142 -14.33 -24.22 -13.14
N ASN A 143 -13.84 -24.57 -11.96
CA ASN A 143 -13.99 -25.92 -11.41
C ASN A 143 -15.39 -26.21 -10.87
N TYR A 144 -16.27 -25.22 -10.74
CA TYR A 144 -17.64 -25.38 -10.26
C TYR A 144 -18.62 -25.38 -11.44
N LYS A 145 -19.56 -26.30 -11.44
CA LYS A 145 -20.64 -26.34 -12.44
C LYS A 145 -21.62 -25.18 -12.28
N GLU A 146 -21.91 -24.83 -11.02
CA GLU A 146 -22.74 -23.72 -10.62
C GLU A 146 -22.12 -23.05 -9.40
N ALA A 147 -22.05 -21.72 -9.39
CA ALA A 147 -21.52 -20.94 -8.28
C ALA A 147 -22.21 -19.57 -8.18
N TYR A 148 -22.41 -19.11 -6.96
CA TYR A 148 -22.80 -17.73 -6.70
C TYR A 148 -21.53 -16.90 -6.48
N ILE A 149 -21.39 -15.80 -7.22
CA ILE A 149 -20.25 -14.89 -7.11
C ILE A 149 -20.74 -13.60 -6.48
N LEU A 150 -20.23 -13.27 -5.28
CA LEU A 150 -20.46 -12.00 -4.61
C LEU A 150 -19.23 -11.12 -4.76
N VAL A 151 -19.42 -9.95 -5.39
CA VAL A 151 -18.39 -8.90 -5.48
C VAL A 151 -18.83 -7.72 -4.63
N GLY A 152 -18.01 -7.31 -3.68
CA GLY A 152 -18.31 -6.20 -2.77
C GLY A 152 -17.13 -5.27 -2.58
N ASP A 153 -17.44 -4.00 -2.29
CA ASP A 153 -16.45 -2.99 -1.92
C ASP A 153 -17.00 -2.12 -0.78
N PHE A 154 -16.10 -1.60 0.05
CA PHE A 154 -16.47 -0.70 1.14
C PHE A 154 -16.43 0.75 0.67
N THR A 155 -17.59 1.39 0.63
CA THR A 155 -17.69 2.80 0.26
C THR A 155 -17.05 3.69 1.33
N ASN A 156 -16.12 4.54 0.89
CA ASN A 156 -15.40 5.49 1.75
C ASN A 156 -14.73 4.84 2.98
N TYR A 157 -14.14 3.67 2.79
CA TYR A 157 -13.54 2.90 3.87
C TYR A 157 -12.55 3.73 4.71
N PHE A 158 -11.59 4.41 4.06
CA PHE A 158 -10.57 5.20 4.76
C PHE A 158 -11.13 6.44 5.47
N ASP A 159 -12.20 7.03 4.94
CA ASP A 159 -12.82 8.22 5.54
C ASP A 159 -13.68 7.88 6.77
N LYS A 160 -13.95 6.59 6.99
CA LYS A 160 -14.81 6.08 8.08
C LYS A 160 -14.05 5.30 9.16
N ILE A 161 -12.75 5.16 9.03
CA ILE A 161 -11.91 4.58 10.10
C ILE A 161 -11.70 5.66 11.16
N ASN A 162 -12.21 5.42 12.38
CA ASN A 162 -11.98 6.25 13.56
C ASN A 162 -10.79 5.70 14.36
#